data_01f52c2f03b11df99972dbf6cf27ed36
#
_entry.id   01f52c2f03b11df99972dbf6cf27ed36
#
_cell.length_a   1.000
_cell.length_b   1.000
_cell.length_c   1.000
_cell.angle_alpha   90.00
_cell.angle_beta   90.00
_cell.angle_gamma   90.00
#
_symmetry.space_group_name_H-M   'P 1'
#
loop_
_entity.id
_entity.type
_entity.pdbx_description
1 polymer ?
#
loop_
_entity_poly.entity_id
_entity_poly.type
_entity_poly.pdbx_seq_one_letter_code
_entity_poly.pdbx_strand_id
1 'polypeptide(L)'
;MSEAAEMVRAFYAAVSRADVPTVIGLLHSDLHWTEAEGFPYYSGTWRHPQDVVDKLLVPLMRDWDDFSVVVDDFIIAGERVVSLGTYAGVNKATGKVMPEPFAHVWRVADGKLARFDMYTDTLLVHRAME
;
A
#
# COMPACT_ATOMS: atom_id res chain seq x y z
N MET A 1 -18.61 13.93 -3.38
CA MET A 1 -17.37 13.24 -3.05
C MET A 1 -16.86 12.47 -4.26
N SER A 2 -15.55 12.34 -4.38
CA SER A 2 -14.93 11.63 -5.50
C SER A 2 -15.13 10.11 -5.33
N GLU A 3 -15.60 9.46 -6.38
CA GLU A 3 -15.69 7.99 -6.41
C GLU A 3 -14.30 7.35 -6.31
N ALA A 4 -13.30 7.94 -6.96
CA ALA A 4 -11.93 7.47 -6.88
C ALA A 4 -11.39 7.52 -5.45
N ALA A 5 -11.60 8.62 -4.74
CA ALA A 5 -11.15 8.75 -3.35
C ALA A 5 -11.89 7.78 -2.42
N GLU A 6 -13.18 7.56 -2.62
CA GLU A 6 -13.94 6.57 -1.85
C GLU A 6 -13.40 5.16 -2.04
N MET A 7 -13.03 4.82 -3.25
CA MET A 7 -12.46 3.50 -3.57
C MET A 7 -11.10 3.31 -2.90
N VAL A 8 -10.25 4.33 -2.90
CA VAL A 8 -8.96 4.31 -2.21
C VAL A 8 -9.16 4.16 -0.69
N ARG A 9 -10.10 4.89 -0.11
CA ARG A 9 -10.43 4.74 1.31
C ARG A 9 -10.92 3.33 1.65
N ALA A 10 -11.76 2.76 0.80
CA ALA A 10 -12.26 1.40 0.98
C ALA A 10 -11.12 0.38 0.95
N PHE A 11 -10.12 0.59 0.10
CA PHE A 11 -8.92 -0.25 0.05
C PHE A 11 -8.15 -0.22 1.37
N TYR A 12 -7.85 0.96 1.90
CA TYR A 12 -7.14 1.07 3.18
C TYR A 12 -7.94 0.46 4.34
N ALA A 13 -9.25 0.64 4.35
CA ALA A 13 -10.11 0.03 5.37
C ALA A 13 -10.07 -1.50 5.29
N ALA A 14 -10.12 -2.06 4.08
CA ALA A 14 -10.02 -3.51 3.87
C ALA A 14 -8.67 -4.06 4.31
N VAL A 15 -7.57 -3.37 3.99
CA VAL A 15 -6.23 -3.75 4.45
C VAL A 15 -6.15 -3.75 5.98
N SER A 16 -6.71 -2.72 6.63
CA SER A 16 -6.64 -2.59 8.09
C SER A 16 -7.34 -3.72 8.84
N ARG A 17 -8.37 -4.33 8.24
CA ARG A 17 -9.09 -5.47 8.83
C ARG A 17 -8.72 -6.83 8.20
N ALA A 18 -7.65 -6.85 7.38
CA ALA A 18 -7.19 -8.06 6.68
C ALA A 18 -8.30 -8.74 5.86
N ASP A 19 -9.15 -7.93 5.22
CA ASP A 19 -10.26 -8.39 4.39
C ASP A 19 -9.76 -8.64 2.96
N VAL A 20 -9.10 -9.78 2.75
CA VAL A 20 -8.49 -10.15 1.46
C VAL A 20 -9.50 -10.17 0.30
N PRO A 21 -10.70 -10.76 0.44
CA PRO A 21 -11.66 -10.74 -0.66
C PRO A 21 -12.03 -9.32 -1.13
N THR A 22 -12.19 -8.38 -0.20
CA THR A 22 -12.49 -6.99 -0.54
C THR A 22 -11.30 -6.31 -1.20
N VAL A 23 -10.07 -6.54 -0.70
CA VAL A 23 -8.85 -6.03 -1.33
C VAL A 23 -8.78 -6.46 -2.80
N ILE A 24 -8.91 -7.75 -3.05
CA ILE A 24 -8.86 -8.29 -4.43
C ILE A 24 -10.00 -7.73 -5.28
N GLY A 25 -11.19 -7.61 -4.72
CA GLY A 25 -12.36 -7.09 -5.43
C GLY A 25 -12.25 -5.62 -5.85
N LEU A 26 -11.45 -4.83 -5.15
CA LEU A 26 -11.21 -3.42 -5.48
C LEU A 26 -10.15 -3.23 -6.55
N LEU A 27 -9.27 -4.20 -6.75
CA LEU A 27 -8.15 -4.10 -7.67
C LEU A 27 -8.54 -4.56 -9.08
N HIS A 28 -8.06 -3.85 -10.09
CA HIS A 28 -8.30 -4.17 -11.49
C HIS A 28 -7.61 -5.48 -11.86
N SER A 29 -8.25 -6.29 -12.73
CA SER A 29 -7.67 -7.55 -13.22
C SER A 29 -6.39 -7.34 -14.04
N ASP A 30 -6.23 -6.17 -14.65
CA ASP A 30 -5.01 -5.75 -15.34
C ASP A 30 -4.32 -4.66 -14.53
N LEU A 31 -3.90 -5.01 -13.32
CA LEU A 31 -3.28 -4.11 -12.36
C LEU A 31 -1.84 -3.76 -12.75
N HIS A 32 -1.42 -2.55 -12.40
CA HIS A 32 -0.02 -2.13 -12.37
C HIS A 32 0.30 -1.64 -10.97
N TRP A 33 0.99 -2.45 -10.19
CA TRP A 33 1.35 -2.13 -8.80
C TRP A 33 2.86 -2.15 -8.65
N THR A 34 3.43 -1.02 -8.29
CA THR A 34 4.88 -0.88 -8.14
C THR A 34 5.22 -0.25 -6.79
N GLU A 35 6.01 -0.95 -5.98
CA GLU A 35 6.58 -0.41 -4.76
C GLU A 35 7.85 0.40 -5.07
N ALA A 36 8.32 1.23 -4.14
CA ALA A 36 9.60 1.91 -4.30
C ALA A 36 10.71 0.89 -4.50
N GLU A 37 11.60 1.12 -5.47
CA GLU A 37 12.60 0.14 -5.88
C GLU A 37 13.52 -0.32 -4.74
N GLY A 38 13.88 0.59 -3.83
CA GLY A 38 14.68 0.23 -2.66
C GLY A 38 13.91 -0.40 -1.51
N PHE A 39 12.59 -0.58 -1.63
CA PHE A 39 11.78 -1.19 -0.58
C PHE A 39 12.07 -2.69 -0.49
N PRO A 40 12.17 -3.28 0.73
CA PRO A 40 12.55 -4.69 0.88
C PRO A 40 11.63 -5.70 0.17
N TYR A 41 10.38 -5.32 -0.07
CA TYR A 41 9.40 -6.19 -0.73
C TYR A 41 9.25 -5.90 -2.23
N TYR A 42 10.05 -4.98 -2.77
CA TYR A 42 10.04 -4.67 -4.19
C TYR A 42 10.44 -5.89 -5.02
N SER A 43 9.65 -6.18 -6.05
CA SER A 43 9.99 -7.23 -7.03
C SER A 43 9.42 -6.91 -8.42
N GLY A 44 9.65 -5.68 -8.88
CA GLY A 44 9.16 -5.20 -10.16
C GLY A 44 7.72 -4.70 -10.09
N THR A 45 7.02 -4.73 -11.19
CA THR A 45 5.62 -4.33 -11.29
C THR A 45 4.74 -5.59 -11.28
N TRP A 46 3.82 -5.64 -10.32
CA TRP A 46 2.85 -6.74 -10.27
C TRP A 46 1.64 -6.41 -11.13
N ARG A 47 1.17 -7.39 -11.86
CA ARG A 47 0.05 -7.24 -12.80
C ARG A 47 -1.23 -7.94 -12.34
N HIS A 48 -1.18 -8.65 -11.21
CA HIS A 48 -2.32 -9.42 -10.71
C HIS A 48 -2.62 -9.05 -9.25
N PRO A 49 -3.92 -8.86 -8.89
CA PRO A 49 -4.31 -8.57 -7.50
C PRO A 49 -3.78 -9.57 -6.49
N GLN A 50 -3.72 -10.85 -6.84
CA GLN A 50 -3.22 -11.88 -5.93
C GLN A 50 -1.75 -11.68 -5.57
N ASP A 51 -0.93 -11.12 -6.48
CA ASP A 51 0.47 -10.82 -6.19
C ASP A 51 0.63 -9.78 -5.08
N VAL A 52 -0.26 -8.79 -5.03
CA VAL A 52 -0.24 -7.77 -3.97
C VAL A 52 -0.46 -8.42 -2.60
N VAL A 53 -1.38 -9.37 -2.52
CA VAL A 53 -1.65 -10.10 -1.28
C VAL A 53 -0.45 -10.98 -0.92
N ASP A 54 0.01 -11.81 -1.84
CA ASP A 54 1.02 -12.85 -1.57
C ASP A 54 2.43 -12.28 -1.39
N LYS A 55 2.77 -11.23 -2.14
CA LYS A 55 4.13 -10.68 -2.19
C LYS A 55 4.33 -9.43 -1.35
N LEU A 56 3.26 -8.79 -0.91
CA LEU A 56 3.34 -7.58 -0.10
C LEU A 56 2.60 -7.72 1.23
N LEU A 57 1.28 -7.90 1.19
CA LEU A 57 0.47 -7.84 2.42
C LEU A 57 0.80 -8.97 3.39
N VAL A 58 0.92 -10.20 2.89
CA VAL A 58 1.28 -11.36 3.71
C VAL A 58 2.69 -11.21 4.30
N PRO A 59 3.74 -10.88 3.52
CA PRO A 59 5.07 -10.64 4.09
C PRO A 59 5.13 -9.50 5.10
N LEU A 60 4.40 -8.39 4.86
CA LEU A 60 4.34 -7.29 5.81
C LEU A 60 3.76 -7.73 7.16
N MET A 61 2.68 -8.48 7.14
CA MET A 61 2.04 -8.98 8.36
C MET A 61 2.90 -10.05 9.06
N ARG A 62 3.68 -10.81 8.30
CA ARG A 62 4.63 -11.79 8.83
C ARG A 62 5.78 -11.12 9.58
N ASP A 63 6.30 -10.01 9.04
CA ASP A 63 7.55 -9.40 9.52
C ASP A 63 7.33 -8.25 10.52
N TRP A 64 6.14 -7.68 10.59
CA TRP A 64 5.82 -6.52 11.41
C TRP A 64 4.62 -6.74 12.31
N ASP A 65 4.73 -6.31 13.57
CA ASP A 65 3.61 -6.24 14.50
C ASP A 65 2.93 -4.87 14.36
N ASP A 66 1.61 -4.88 14.45
CA ASP A 66 0.78 -3.65 14.42
C ASP A 66 1.06 -2.78 13.20
N PHE A 67 1.33 -3.39 12.04
CA PHE A 67 1.53 -2.65 10.81
C PHE A 67 0.26 -1.87 10.46
N SER A 68 0.42 -0.57 10.25
CA SER A 68 -0.69 0.30 9.89
C SER A 68 -0.29 1.32 8.83
N VAL A 69 -1.29 1.74 8.06
CA VAL A 69 -1.18 2.78 7.06
C VAL A 69 -2.08 3.93 7.52
N VAL A 70 -1.48 5.03 7.93
CA VAL A 70 -2.23 6.21 8.41
C VAL A 70 -2.18 7.27 7.33
N VAL A 71 -3.33 7.57 6.72
CA VAL A 71 -3.43 8.59 5.68
C VAL A 71 -3.83 9.92 6.31
N ASP A 72 -3.01 10.95 6.09
CA ASP A 72 -3.23 12.28 6.63
C ASP A 72 -3.94 13.20 5.62
N ASP A 73 -3.73 12.97 4.32
CA ASP A 73 -4.24 13.87 3.28
C ASP A 73 -4.47 13.11 1.97
N PHE A 74 -5.49 13.56 1.22
CA PHE A 74 -5.78 13.10 -0.13
C PHE A 74 -5.75 14.27 -1.10
N ILE A 75 -5.01 14.10 -2.19
CA ILE A 75 -5.01 15.04 -3.32
C ILE A 75 -5.72 14.34 -4.47
N ILE A 76 -6.83 14.93 -4.93
CA ILE A 76 -7.73 14.29 -5.89
C ILE A 76 -7.74 15.07 -7.19
N ALA A 77 -7.45 14.38 -8.28
CA ALA A 77 -7.48 14.96 -9.64
C ALA A 77 -8.17 13.97 -10.58
N GLY A 78 -9.50 14.05 -10.63
CA GLY A 78 -10.33 13.15 -11.44
C GLY A 78 -10.17 11.69 -11.01
N GLU A 79 -9.67 10.85 -11.91
CA GLU A 79 -9.45 9.42 -11.65
C GLU A 79 -8.12 9.12 -10.94
N ARG A 80 -7.34 10.16 -10.64
CA ARG A 80 -6.07 10.01 -9.94
C ARG A 80 -6.20 10.53 -8.52
N VAL A 81 -5.63 9.78 -7.58
CA VAL A 81 -5.62 10.12 -6.16
C VAL A 81 -4.21 9.97 -5.64
N VAL A 82 -3.73 10.97 -4.91
CA VAL A 82 -2.48 10.87 -4.15
C VAL A 82 -2.83 10.82 -2.68
N SER A 83 -2.39 9.77 -1.99
CA SER A 83 -2.53 9.64 -0.54
C SER A 83 -1.20 9.96 0.11
N LEU A 84 -1.19 10.86 1.07
CA LEU A 84 -0.02 11.20 1.87
C LEU A 84 -0.23 10.74 3.29
N GLY A 85 0.76 10.09 3.88
CA GLY A 85 0.61 9.57 5.24
C GLY A 85 1.87 8.98 5.80
N THR A 86 1.69 8.11 6.78
CA THR A 86 2.79 7.49 7.53
C THR A 86 2.51 6.01 7.75
N TYR A 87 3.51 5.18 7.54
CA TYR A 87 3.49 3.79 7.98
C TYR A 87 3.88 3.71 9.45
N ALA A 88 3.31 2.77 10.16
CA ALA A 88 3.69 2.43 11.52
C ALA A 88 3.76 0.91 11.67
N GLY A 89 4.57 0.47 12.63
CA GLY A 89 4.71 -0.94 12.94
C GLY A 89 5.99 -1.19 13.73
N VAL A 90 6.11 -2.38 14.29
CA VAL A 90 7.29 -2.83 15.01
C VAL A 90 7.83 -4.07 14.32
N ASN A 91 9.10 -4.03 13.90
CA ASN A 91 9.71 -5.20 13.26
C ASN A 91 9.87 -6.33 14.26
N LYS A 92 9.36 -7.52 13.96
CA LYS A 92 9.37 -8.66 14.86
C LYS A 92 10.78 -9.15 15.19
N ALA A 93 11.71 -9.05 14.24
CA ALA A 93 13.07 -9.54 14.41
C ALA A 93 13.95 -8.56 15.20
N THR A 94 13.76 -7.25 15.04
CA THR A 94 14.63 -6.23 15.62
C THR A 94 14.03 -5.47 16.79
N GLY A 95 12.69 -5.46 16.90
CA GLY A 95 11.97 -4.64 17.87
C GLY A 95 11.96 -3.16 17.55
N LYS A 96 12.49 -2.75 16.40
CA LYS A 96 12.52 -1.34 15.98
C LYS A 96 11.22 -0.91 15.34
N VAL A 97 10.83 0.33 15.57
CA VAL A 97 9.62 0.91 14.98
C VAL A 97 9.91 1.47 13.59
N MET A 98 8.86 1.52 12.77
CA MET A 98 8.91 2.09 11.43
C MET A 98 7.99 3.31 11.34
N PRO A 99 8.46 4.51 11.68
CA PRO A 99 7.71 5.74 11.43
C PRO A 99 8.14 6.33 10.09
N GLU A 100 7.45 6.01 9.01
CA GLU A 100 7.88 6.40 7.65
C GLU A 100 6.85 7.16 6.89
N PRO A 101 7.18 8.34 6.33
CA PRO A 101 6.27 9.01 5.42
C PRO A 101 6.17 8.24 4.11
N PHE A 102 5.00 8.27 3.51
CA PHE A 102 4.78 7.71 2.18
C PHE A 102 3.93 8.63 1.30
N ALA A 103 4.06 8.42 0.01
CA ALA A 103 3.12 8.91 -0.98
C ALA A 103 2.65 7.71 -1.82
N HIS A 104 1.34 7.55 -1.93
CA HIS A 104 0.73 6.56 -2.81
C HIS A 104 0.04 7.29 -3.96
N VAL A 105 0.39 6.94 -5.19
CA VAL A 105 -0.23 7.50 -6.38
C VAL A 105 -1.13 6.44 -7.00
N TRP A 106 -2.43 6.73 -7.02
CA TRP A 106 -3.47 5.82 -7.49
C TRP A 106 -4.08 6.29 -8.79
N ARG A 107 -4.51 5.35 -9.61
CA ARG A 107 -5.36 5.62 -10.77
C ARG A 107 -6.51 4.63 -10.79
N VAL A 108 -7.71 5.15 -10.99
CA VAL A 108 -8.93 4.35 -11.15
C VAL A 108 -9.24 4.21 -12.64
N ALA A 109 -9.63 3.03 -13.06
CA ALA A 109 -10.12 2.74 -14.40
C ALA A 109 -11.14 1.60 -14.33
N ASP A 110 -12.20 1.69 -15.12
CA ASP A 110 -13.25 0.67 -15.19
C ASP A 110 -13.86 0.34 -13.83
N GLY A 111 -14.00 1.35 -12.96
CA GLY A 111 -14.55 1.19 -11.61
C GLY A 111 -13.66 0.39 -10.66
N LYS A 112 -12.36 0.28 -10.94
CA LYS A 112 -11.38 -0.45 -10.13
C LYS A 112 -10.10 0.35 -9.96
N LEU A 113 -9.32 -0.01 -8.92
CA LEU A 113 -7.97 0.53 -8.72
C LEU A 113 -7.04 -0.16 -9.71
N ALA A 114 -6.61 0.58 -10.74
CA ALA A 114 -5.88 0.02 -11.87
C ALA A 114 -4.37 0.24 -11.78
N ARG A 115 -3.93 1.32 -11.10
CA ARG A 115 -2.51 1.62 -10.95
C ARG A 115 -2.21 2.12 -9.54
N PHE A 116 -1.07 1.68 -9.02
CA PHE A 116 -0.53 2.10 -7.75
C PHE A 116 0.98 2.23 -7.86
N ASP A 117 1.50 3.38 -7.44
CA ASP A 117 2.94 3.61 -7.30
C ASP A 117 3.20 4.11 -5.87
N MET A 118 4.12 3.48 -5.15
CA MET A 118 4.47 3.83 -3.78
C MET A 118 5.85 4.48 -3.72
N TYR A 119 5.93 5.58 -2.98
CA TYR A 119 7.17 6.29 -2.69
C TYR A 119 7.33 6.43 -1.18
N THR A 120 8.50 6.08 -0.68
CA THR A 120 8.80 6.16 0.74
C THR A 120 10.32 6.28 0.94
N ASP A 121 10.74 6.56 2.17
CA ASP A 121 12.16 6.53 2.54
C ASP A 121 12.58 5.09 2.80
N THR A 122 13.14 4.45 1.78
CA THR A 122 13.52 3.05 1.84
C THR A 122 14.69 2.78 2.79
N LEU A 123 15.55 3.75 3.01
CA LEU A 123 16.67 3.62 3.95
C LEU A 123 16.17 3.42 5.38
N LEU A 124 15.15 4.18 5.79
CA LEU A 124 14.57 4.05 7.14
C LEU A 124 13.95 2.67 7.34
N VAL A 125 13.29 2.12 6.32
CA VAL A 125 12.73 0.76 6.38
C VAL A 125 13.85 -0.26 6.62
N HIS A 126 14.92 -0.18 5.82
CA HIS A 126 16.06 -1.08 5.96
C HIS A 126 16.69 -0.99 7.36
N ARG A 127 16.85 0.24 7.88
CA ARG A 127 17.40 0.44 9.23
C ARG A 127 16.54 -0.18 10.32
N ALA A 128 15.22 -0.15 10.17
CA ALA A 128 14.32 -0.78 11.12
C ALA A 128 14.36 -2.31 11.05
N MET A 129 14.82 -2.89 9.94
CA MET A 129 14.93 -4.34 9.75
C MET A 129 16.33 -4.89 10.10
N GLU A 130 17.26 -4.04 10.47
CA GLU A 130 18.64 -4.44 10.81
C GLU A 130 18.89 -4.58 12.31
#